data_eee46075a43b0c506b45d5e44a233145
#
_entry.id   eee46075a43b0c506b45d5e44a233145
#
_cell.length_a   1.000
_cell.length_b   1.000
_cell.length_c   1.000
_cell.angle_alpha   90.00
_cell.angle_beta   90.00
_cell.angle_gamma   90.00
#
_symmetry.space_group_name_H-M   'P 1'
#
loop_
_entity.id
_entity.type
_entity.pdbx_description
1 polymer ?
#
loop_
_entity_poly.entity_id
_entity_poly.type
_entity_poly.pdbx_seq_one_letter_code
_entity_poly.pdbx_strand_id
1 'polypeptide(L)'
;MSKTYNTKTKYSDIKDITLEDFLGVETPQILPAHDLWKDQSTIVIGSSTIYHDIIGLKMICVVHEKEGADIFQNEFWHGKVYFDAEKDFYKALGGGRLRVGGWEQLIRPSFWRYLVRNKRSGVKGNFEGDGSILGGLLVVSAGDNGIAYEHIEKVWGDIAHADKVLEACSQLTGVALSKGTLAKAQEEHDTLHQKMQASSTKRQAGANTSCSTGTS
;
A
#
# COMPACT_ATOMS: atom_id res chain seq x y z
N MET A 1 -18.25 6.60 23.14
CA MET A 1 -19.06 5.48 22.60
C MET A 1 -18.24 4.85 21.48
N SER A 2 -17.81 3.62 21.63
CA SER A 2 -17.11 2.86 20.59
C SER A 2 -18.07 2.63 19.42
N LYS A 3 -17.74 3.16 18.24
CA LYS A 3 -18.49 2.86 17.02
C LYS A 3 -18.16 1.44 16.60
N THR A 4 -19.11 0.54 16.62
CA THR A 4 -18.94 -0.81 16.10
C THR A 4 -19.00 -0.75 14.57
N TYR A 5 -17.86 -0.99 13.93
CA TYR A 5 -17.79 -1.09 12.48
C TYR A 5 -18.08 -2.54 12.06
N ASN A 6 -18.88 -2.72 11.02
CA ASN A 6 -19.25 -4.06 10.54
C ASN A 6 -18.21 -4.55 9.51
N THR A 7 -17.05 -4.96 9.99
CA THR A 7 -15.95 -5.52 9.19
C THR A 7 -15.95 -7.05 9.31
N LYS A 8 -15.50 -7.75 8.26
CA LYS A 8 -15.35 -9.20 8.27
C LYS A 8 -14.08 -9.62 9.01
N THR A 9 -13.00 -8.87 8.81
CA THR A 9 -11.75 -9.03 9.53
C THR A 9 -11.95 -8.56 10.96
N LYS A 10 -11.62 -9.40 11.94
CA LYS A 10 -11.68 -9.03 13.35
C LYS A 10 -10.39 -8.34 13.76
N TYR A 11 -10.51 -7.35 14.63
CA TYR A 11 -9.35 -6.67 15.19
C TYR A 11 -8.40 -7.62 15.92
N SER A 12 -8.95 -8.62 16.64
CA SER A 12 -8.17 -9.68 17.29
C SER A 12 -7.29 -10.48 16.34
N ASP A 13 -7.69 -10.56 15.06
CA ASP A 13 -6.98 -11.39 14.09
C ASP A 13 -5.76 -10.66 13.49
N ILE A 14 -5.66 -9.33 13.70
CA ILE A 14 -4.59 -8.51 13.14
C ILE A 14 -3.65 -7.88 14.18
N LYS A 15 -4.11 -7.64 15.41
CA LYS A 15 -3.35 -6.86 16.40
C LYS A 15 -2.04 -7.51 16.84
N ASP A 16 -2.00 -8.83 16.92
CA ASP A 16 -0.88 -9.61 17.41
C ASP A 16 -0.02 -10.20 16.27
N ILE A 17 -0.31 -9.83 15.01
CA ILE A 17 0.51 -10.23 13.87
C ILE A 17 1.92 -9.67 14.03
N THR A 18 2.90 -10.53 13.79
CA THR A 18 4.31 -10.15 13.85
C THR A 18 4.77 -9.65 12.49
N LEU A 19 5.26 -8.41 12.45
CA LEU A 19 5.78 -7.75 11.25
C LEU A 19 7.26 -7.43 11.43
N GLU A 20 8.00 -7.38 10.32
CA GLU A 20 9.42 -7.04 10.30
C GLU A 20 9.62 -5.68 9.61
N ASP A 21 10.23 -4.72 10.32
CA ASP A 21 10.78 -3.49 9.74
C ASP A 21 12.20 -3.81 9.24
N PHE A 22 12.38 -3.93 7.94
CA PHE A 22 13.60 -4.47 7.33
C PHE A 22 14.27 -3.52 6.32
N LEU A 23 13.54 -2.51 5.83
CA LEU A 23 14.09 -1.59 4.83
C LEU A 23 14.74 -0.36 5.48
N GLY A 24 15.97 -0.08 5.07
CA GLY A 24 16.71 1.10 5.54
C GLY A 24 17.17 1.02 6.99
N VAL A 25 17.21 -0.18 7.59
CA VAL A 25 17.69 -0.44 8.93
C VAL A 25 18.89 -1.39 8.90
N GLU A 26 19.88 -1.19 9.79
CA GLU A 26 21.04 -2.08 9.86
C GLU A 26 20.68 -3.48 10.36
N THR A 27 19.74 -3.54 11.29
CA THR A 27 19.23 -4.80 11.85
C THR A 27 17.70 -4.80 11.76
N PRO A 28 17.10 -5.79 11.08
CA PRO A 28 15.65 -5.92 11.02
C PRO A 28 15.03 -6.03 12.42
N GLN A 29 13.95 -5.31 12.61
CA GLN A 29 13.23 -5.28 13.89
C GLN A 29 11.89 -5.96 13.75
N ILE A 30 11.61 -6.87 14.65
CA ILE A 30 10.34 -7.57 14.73
C ILE A 30 9.44 -6.83 15.73
N LEU A 31 8.22 -6.52 15.31
CA LEU A 31 7.25 -5.81 16.14
C LEU A 31 5.83 -6.36 15.93
N PRO A 32 4.98 -6.31 16.97
CA PRO A 32 3.57 -6.61 16.80
C PRO A 32 2.88 -5.49 16.01
N ALA A 33 1.97 -5.87 15.15
CA ALA A 33 1.26 -4.92 14.28
C ALA A 33 0.52 -3.84 15.07
N HIS A 34 0.01 -4.14 16.26
CA HIS A 34 -0.62 -3.17 17.17
C HIS A 34 0.26 -1.93 17.43
N ASP A 35 1.57 -2.09 17.52
CA ASP A 35 2.49 -0.97 17.75
C ASP A 35 2.47 0.07 16.63
N LEU A 36 1.98 -0.31 15.46
CA LEU A 36 1.88 0.58 14.31
C LEU A 36 0.73 1.58 14.41
N TRP A 37 -0.30 1.25 15.18
CA TRP A 37 -1.50 2.10 15.34
C TRP A 37 -1.89 2.39 16.80
N LYS A 38 -1.03 2.05 17.77
CA LYS A 38 -1.32 2.31 19.17
C LYS A 38 -1.59 3.79 19.50
N ASP A 39 -0.86 4.70 18.86
CA ASP A 39 -0.92 6.14 19.13
C ASP A 39 -1.67 6.94 18.05
N GLN A 40 -1.76 6.42 16.85
CA GLN A 40 -2.36 7.11 15.71
C GLN A 40 -3.09 6.14 14.80
N SER A 41 -4.31 6.53 14.36
CA SER A 41 -5.05 5.76 13.37
C SER A 41 -4.23 5.58 12.08
N THR A 42 -4.25 4.37 11.55
CA THR A 42 -3.33 3.94 10.50
C THR A 42 -4.07 3.29 9.35
N ILE A 43 -3.70 3.62 8.12
CA ILE A 43 -4.12 2.90 6.92
C ILE A 43 -3.09 1.83 6.64
N VAL A 44 -3.53 0.57 6.59
CA VAL A 44 -2.70 -0.60 6.32
C VAL A 44 -3.08 -1.14 4.95
N ILE A 45 -2.11 -1.22 4.05
CA ILE A 45 -2.33 -1.66 2.67
C ILE A 45 -1.50 -2.91 2.41
N GLY A 46 -2.17 -3.97 1.95
CA GLY A 46 -1.53 -5.20 1.47
C GLY A 46 -1.55 -5.29 -0.06
N SER A 47 -1.67 -4.18 -0.77
CA SER A 47 -1.63 -4.11 -2.22
C SER A 47 -1.16 -2.74 -2.72
N SER A 48 -0.77 -2.65 -3.98
CA SER A 48 -0.11 -1.49 -4.59
C SER A 48 -1.05 -0.31 -4.92
N THR A 49 -1.72 0.27 -3.93
CA THR A 49 -2.56 1.46 -4.17
C THR A 49 -2.03 2.67 -3.41
N ILE A 50 -1.67 3.71 -4.15
CA ILE A 50 -1.00 4.92 -3.63
C ILE A 50 -2.04 5.93 -3.17
N TYR A 51 -2.05 6.23 -1.85
CA TYR A 51 -2.72 7.38 -1.26
C TYR A 51 -1.81 7.97 -0.18
N HIS A 52 -0.72 8.65 -0.59
CA HIS A 52 0.21 9.26 0.36
C HIS A 52 -0.27 10.63 0.83
N ASP A 53 -0.12 10.91 2.14
CA ASP A 53 -0.15 12.22 2.82
C ASP A 53 -1.43 13.09 2.79
N ILE A 54 -2.55 12.61 2.25
CA ILE A 54 -3.71 13.48 2.03
C ILE A 54 -4.56 13.70 3.28
N ILE A 55 -4.45 12.84 4.31
CA ILE A 55 -5.50 12.72 5.33
C ILE A 55 -4.99 12.93 6.77
N GLY A 56 -3.71 13.19 6.97
CA GLY A 56 -3.14 13.30 8.32
C GLY A 56 -3.16 12.00 9.12
N LEU A 57 -3.34 10.85 8.45
CA LEU A 57 -3.24 9.52 9.02
C LEU A 57 -1.92 8.86 8.60
N LYS A 58 -1.39 8.04 9.49
CA LYS A 58 -0.25 7.20 9.16
C LYS A 58 -0.65 6.18 8.08
N MET A 59 0.21 6.00 7.09
CA MET A 59 0.02 4.96 6.07
C MET A 59 1.21 4.01 6.08
N ILE A 60 0.92 2.72 6.03
CA ILE A 60 1.92 1.66 5.97
C ILE A 60 1.54 0.65 4.88
N CYS A 61 2.55 0.03 4.30
CA CYS A 61 2.36 -1.11 3.41
C CYS A 61 2.87 -2.38 4.11
N VAL A 62 2.13 -3.47 3.95
CA VAL A 62 2.54 -4.79 4.39
C VAL A 62 2.77 -5.63 3.14
N VAL A 63 3.96 -6.18 3.00
CA VAL A 63 4.35 -7.05 1.89
C VAL A 63 4.60 -8.48 2.41
N HIS A 64 4.39 -9.46 1.55
CA HIS A 64 4.60 -10.88 1.87
C HIS A 64 5.86 -11.45 1.22
N GLU A 65 6.65 -10.59 0.56
CA GLU A 65 7.93 -10.90 -0.06
C GLU A 65 8.89 -9.73 0.09
N LYS A 66 10.18 -10.02 0.22
CA LYS A 66 11.22 -8.99 0.35
C LYS A 66 11.80 -8.58 -1.00
N GLU A 67 11.71 -9.45 -2.01
CA GLU A 67 12.21 -9.22 -3.35
C GLU A 67 11.53 -8.00 -3.99
N GLY A 68 12.35 -7.02 -4.39
CA GLY A 68 11.87 -5.78 -5.01
C GLY A 68 11.13 -4.81 -4.07
N ALA A 69 11.07 -5.08 -2.77
CA ALA A 69 10.40 -4.21 -1.80
C ALA A 69 11.11 -2.86 -1.64
N ASP A 70 12.42 -2.83 -1.79
CA ASP A 70 13.24 -1.60 -1.80
C ASP A 70 12.92 -0.72 -3.01
N ILE A 71 12.82 -1.32 -4.19
CA ILE A 71 12.42 -0.61 -5.42
C ILE A 71 10.99 -0.09 -5.26
N PHE A 72 10.08 -0.94 -4.76
CA PHE A 72 8.70 -0.54 -4.50
C PHE A 72 8.62 0.63 -3.52
N GLN A 73 9.34 0.59 -2.41
CA GLN A 73 9.36 1.66 -1.43
C GLN A 73 9.90 2.98 -2.01
N ASN A 74 11.00 2.92 -2.76
CA ASN A 74 11.68 4.10 -3.24
C ASN A 74 11.03 4.73 -4.48
N GLU A 75 10.45 3.92 -5.36
CA GLU A 75 9.91 4.40 -6.64
C GLU A 75 8.40 4.65 -6.60
N PHE A 76 7.66 3.94 -5.73
CA PHE A 76 6.20 3.93 -5.78
C PHE A 76 5.52 4.27 -4.45
N TRP A 77 6.01 3.73 -3.34
CA TRP A 77 5.30 3.84 -2.07
C TRP A 77 5.69 5.06 -1.24
N HIS A 78 6.97 5.37 -1.15
CA HIS A 78 7.56 6.48 -0.39
C HIS A 78 7.22 6.50 1.13
N GLY A 79 6.69 5.42 1.65
CA GLY A 79 6.30 5.24 3.06
C GLY A 79 6.96 4.02 3.68
N LYS A 80 6.59 3.72 4.93
CA LYS A 80 7.09 2.53 5.60
C LYS A 80 6.48 1.26 5.00
N VAL A 81 7.35 0.28 4.74
CA VAL A 81 7.00 -1.05 4.27
C VAL A 81 7.41 -2.05 5.35
N TYR A 82 6.51 -2.93 5.72
CA TYR A 82 6.73 -4.01 6.68
C TYR A 82 6.57 -5.36 6.00
N PHE A 83 7.38 -6.32 6.42
CA PHE A 83 7.33 -7.68 5.89
C PHE A 83 6.54 -8.60 6.82
N ASP A 84 5.61 -9.35 6.25
CA ASP A 84 4.78 -10.36 6.90
C ASP A 84 5.24 -11.74 6.44
N ALA A 85 6.20 -12.33 7.15
CA ALA A 85 6.83 -13.60 6.79
C ALA A 85 5.83 -14.76 6.72
N GLU A 86 4.90 -14.78 7.67
CA GLU A 86 3.91 -15.85 7.79
C GLU A 86 2.64 -15.61 6.97
N LYS A 87 2.55 -14.44 6.31
CA LYS A 87 1.36 -14.01 5.55
C LYS A 87 0.09 -13.93 6.39
N ASP A 88 0.25 -13.63 7.68
CA ASP A 88 -0.86 -13.67 8.63
C ASP A 88 -1.83 -12.51 8.43
N PHE A 89 -1.33 -11.35 8.00
CA PHE A 89 -2.16 -10.22 7.59
C PHE A 89 -3.07 -10.59 6.41
N TYR A 90 -2.50 -11.26 5.40
CA TYR A 90 -3.25 -11.72 4.23
C TYR A 90 -4.24 -12.84 4.57
N LYS A 91 -3.86 -13.74 5.49
CA LYS A 91 -4.77 -14.76 6.02
C LYS A 91 -5.93 -14.12 6.79
N ALA A 92 -5.66 -13.11 7.62
CA ALA A 92 -6.69 -12.41 8.38
C ALA A 92 -7.73 -11.76 7.46
N LEU A 93 -7.29 -11.07 6.38
CA LEU A 93 -8.16 -10.54 5.33
C LEU A 93 -9.00 -11.63 4.65
N GLY A 94 -8.50 -12.85 4.57
CA GLY A 94 -9.17 -14.00 4.00
C GLY A 94 -10.05 -14.81 4.97
N GLY A 95 -10.23 -14.32 6.21
CA GLY A 95 -10.97 -15.06 7.25
C GLY A 95 -10.21 -16.30 7.73
N GLY A 96 -8.90 -16.20 7.89
CA GLY A 96 -7.98 -17.27 8.34
C GLY A 96 -7.36 -18.10 7.21
N ARG A 97 -7.58 -17.71 5.94
CA ARG A 97 -7.02 -18.41 4.77
C ARG A 97 -6.42 -17.45 3.77
N LEU A 98 -5.30 -17.81 3.17
CA LEU A 98 -4.76 -17.07 2.02
C LEU A 98 -5.76 -17.10 0.86
N ARG A 99 -5.98 -15.94 0.29
CA ARG A 99 -6.81 -15.77 -0.90
C ARG A 99 -5.89 -15.61 -2.10
N VAL A 100 -6.03 -16.54 -3.05
CA VAL A 100 -5.19 -16.59 -4.25
C VAL A 100 -6.06 -16.31 -5.46
N GLY A 101 -5.57 -15.42 -6.32
CA GLY A 101 -6.22 -15.15 -7.61
C GLY A 101 -5.98 -16.30 -8.58
N GLY A 102 -7.05 -16.89 -9.07
CA GLY A 102 -6.96 -17.98 -10.05
C GLY A 102 -6.81 -17.47 -11.49
N TRP A 103 -6.41 -18.38 -12.40
CA TRP A 103 -6.24 -18.08 -13.83
C TRP A 103 -7.54 -17.61 -14.50
N GLU A 104 -8.71 -17.94 -13.94
CA GLU A 104 -10.01 -17.46 -14.39
C GLU A 104 -10.15 -15.94 -14.32
N GLN A 105 -9.29 -15.26 -13.59
CA GLN A 105 -9.28 -13.80 -13.52
C GLN A 105 -8.73 -13.16 -14.80
N LEU A 106 -7.87 -13.88 -15.54
CA LEU A 106 -7.31 -13.41 -16.81
C LEU A 106 -8.38 -13.20 -17.89
N ILE A 107 -9.50 -13.92 -17.80
CA ILE A 107 -10.62 -13.78 -18.74
C ILE A 107 -11.54 -12.59 -18.38
N ARG A 108 -11.37 -11.96 -17.23
CA ARG A 108 -12.24 -10.86 -16.79
C ARG A 108 -11.83 -9.53 -17.43
N PRO A 109 -12.78 -8.74 -17.95
CA PRO A 109 -12.48 -7.43 -18.53
C PRO A 109 -11.85 -6.44 -17.53
N SER A 110 -12.09 -6.63 -16.21
CA SER A 110 -11.49 -5.82 -15.14
C SER A 110 -9.99 -5.95 -15.08
N PHE A 111 -9.46 -7.17 -15.27
CA PHE A 111 -8.02 -7.45 -15.32
C PHE A 111 -7.33 -6.69 -16.47
N TRP A 112 -7.91 -6.73 -17.66
CA TRP A 112 -7.35 -6.04 -18.82
C TRP A 112 -7.41 -4.51 -18.66
N ARG A 113 -8.47 -3.99 -18.07
CA ARG A 113 -8.54 -2.55 -17.72
C ARG A 113 -7.47 -2.15 -16.71
N TYR A 114 -7.20 -3.00 -15.72
CA TYR A 114 -6.12 -2.80 -14.76
C TYR A 114 -4.74 -2.76 -15.45
N LEU A 115 -4.44 -3.74 -16.32
CA LEU A 115 -3.18 -3.79 -17.08
C LEU A 115 -2.99 -2.55 -17.96
N VAL A 116 -4.03 -2.14 -18.69
CA VAL A 116 -3.97 -0.95 -19.55
C VAL A 116 -3.72 0.30 -18.75
N ARG A 117 -4.35 0.43 -17.58
CA ARG A 117 -4.13 1.57 -16.67
C ARG A 117 -2.70 1.61 -16.16
N ASN A 118 -2.16 0.48 -15.67
CA ASN A 118 -0.79 0.41 -15.18
C ASN A 118 0.23 0.69 -16.28
N LYS A 119 0.01 0.18 -17.49
CA LYS A 119 0.87 0.48 -18.63
C LYS A 119 0.86 1.96 -18.99
N ARG A 120 -0.28 2.64 -18.87
CA ARG A 120 -0.39 4.09 -19.12
C ARG A 120 0.28 4.93 -18.04
N SER A 121 0.30 4.46 -16.79
CA SER A 121 0.98 5.15 -15.69
C SER A 121 2.50 4.95 -15.67
N GLY A 122 3.07 4.20 -16.62
CA GLY A 122 4.52 3.98 -16.74
C GLY A 122 5.11 3.08 -15.66
N VAL A 123 4.27 2.46 -14.84
CA VAL A 123 4.69 1.52 -13.80
C VAL A 123 5.20 0.25 -14.46
N LYS A 124 6.50 -0.01 -14.36
CA LYS A 124 7.08 -1.29 -14.74
C LYS A 124 6.64 -2.30 -13.67
N GLY A 125 5.79 -3.25 -14.05
CA GLY A 125 5.44 -4.33 -13.13
C GLY A 125 6.67 -5.15 -12.77
N ASN A 126 6.92 -5.36 -11.49
CA ASN A 126 7.85 -6.39 -11.05
C ASN A 126 7.11 -7.72 -11.10
N PHE A 127 7.58 -8.65 -11.92
CA PHE A 127 7.02 -10.00 -12.05
C PHE A 127 7.82 -11.05 -11.27
N GLU A 128 8.74 -10.60 -10.39
CA GLU A 128 9.64 -11.49 -9.66
C GLU A 128 9.01 -12.12 -8.42
N GLY A 129 7.85 -11.63 -7.96
CA GLY A 129 7.16 -12.11 -6.77
C GLY A 129 5.90 -12.94 -7.05
N ASP A 130 5.36 -13.58 -6.00
CA ASP A 130 4.07 -14.28 -6.05
C ASP A 130 2.88 -13.29 -6.07
N GLY A 131 2.67 -12.65 -7.21
CA GLY A 131 1.55 -11.74 -7.43
C GLY A 131 0.17 -12.40 -7.40
N SER A 132 0.08 -13.70 -7.10
CA SER A 132 -1.19 -14.41 -7.04
C SER A 132 -1.98 -14.13 -5.76
N ILE A 133 -1.32 -13.72 -4.67
CA ILE A 133 -1.95 -13.46 -3.38
C ILE A 133 -2.76 -12.18 -3.43
N LEU A 134 -4.05 -12.30 -3.08
CA LEU A 134 -4.97 -11.16 -3.01
C LEU A 134 -4.83 -10.48 -1.65
N GLY A 135 -4.66 -9.18 -1.69
CA GLY A 135 -4.51 -8.33 -0.52
C GLY A 135 -5.79 -7.60 -0.12
N GLY A 136 -5.61 -6.39 0.35
CA GLY A 136 -6.68 -5.50 0.75
C GLY A 136 -6.18 -4.24 1.42
N LEU A 137 -7.13 -3.45 1.94
CA LEU A 137 -6.86 -2.22 2.66
C LEU A 137 -7.67 -2.22 3.96
N LEU A 138 -7.02 -1.89 5.06
CA LEU A 138 -7.67 -1.64 6.35
C LEU A 138 -7.44 -0.20 6.78
N VAL A 139 -8.45 0.42 7.37
CA VAL A 139 -8.31 1.64 8.15
C VAL A 139 -8.49 1.25 9.61
N VAL A 140 -7.40 1.27 10.37
CA VAL A 140 -7.37 0.84 11.77
C VAL A 140 -7.38 2.07 12.66
N SER A 141 -8.28 2.09 13.63
CA SER A 141 -8.39 3.16 14.62
C SER A 141 -7.23 3.10 15.61
N ALA A 142 -6.81 4.25 16.14
CA ALA A 142 -5.78 4.32 17.18
C ALA A 142 -6.14 3.47 18.41
N GLY A 143 -5.14 2.83 19.00
CA GLY A 143 -5.30 1.94 20.14
C GLY A 143 -6.16 0.71 19.82
N ASP A 144 -6.97 0.28 20.78
CA ASP A 144 -7.84 -0.91 20.65
C ASP A 144 -9.26 -0.61 20.10
N ASN A 145 -9.43 0.48 19.34
CA ASN A 145 -10.73 0.90 18.84
C ASN A 145 -11.19 0.14 17.59
N GLY A 146 -10.38 -0.79 17.09
CA GLY A 146 -10.77 -1.71 16.03
C GLY A 146 -10.57 -1.18 14.61
N ILE A 147 -11.19 -1.86 13.65
CA ILE A 147 -11.10 -1.58 12.21
C ILE A 147 -12.27 -0.70 11.80
N ALA A 148 -11.99 0.51 11.31
CA ALA A 148 -12.99 1.46 10.87
C ALA A 148 -13.49 1.19 9.43
N TYR A 149 -12.63 0.64 8.59
CA TYR A 149 -12.97 0.28 7.22
C TYR A 149 -12.11 -0.88 6.74
N GLU A 150 -12.70 -1.75 5.92
CA GLU A 150 -11.99 -2.79 5.21
C GLU A 150 -12.37 -2.83 3.74
N HIS A 151 -11.39 -3.09 2.90
CA HIS A 151 -11.57 -3.53 1.54
C HIS A 151 -10.76 -4.80 1.34
N ILE A 152 -11.41 -5.86 0.92
CA ILE A 152 -10.79 -7.15 0.66
C ILE A 152 -10.83 -7.36 -0.85
N GLU A 153 -9.67 -7.44 -1.49
CA GLU A 153 -9.58 -7.70 -2.92
C GLU A 153 -10.27 -9.02 -3.27
N LYS A 154 -11.14 -9.01 -4.26
CA LYS A 154 -11.83 -10.20 -4.77
C LYS A 154 -11.18 -10.75 -6.01
N VAL A 155 -10.56 -9.88 -6.78
CA VAL A 155 -9.88 -10.17 -8.05
C VAL A 155 -8.71 -9.22 -8.19
N TRP A 156 -7.74 -9.56 -9.01
CA TRP A 156 -6.61 -8.67 -9.31
C TRP A 156 -7.08 -7.30 -9.81
N GLY A 157 -6.56 -6.25 -9.18
CA GLY A 157 -6.92 -4.88 -9.50
C GLY A 157 -8.28 -4.42 -8.97
N ASP A 158 -8.85 -5.15 -8.02
CA ASP A 158 -10.01 -4.72 -7.22
C ASP A 158 -9.53 -3.72 -6.17
N ILE A 159 -9.65 -2.44 -6.47
CA ILE A 159 -9.11 -1.34 -5.66
C ILE A 159 -10.20 -0.81 -4.73
N ALA A 160 -9.80 -0.47 -3.49
CA ALA A 160 -10.67 0.21 -2.55
C ALA A 160 -11.24 1.51 -3.13
N HIS A 161 -12.53 1.74 -2.94
CA HIS A 161 -13.16 2.98 -3.35
C HIS A 161 -12.66 4.15 -2.51
N ALA A 162 -11.99 5.11 -3.14
CA ALA A 162 -11.42 6.28 -2.46
C ALA A 162 -12.44 7.01 -1.57
N ASP A 163 -13.66 7.21 -2.05
CA ASP A 163 -14.74 7.85 -1.28
C ASP A 163 -15.00 7.14 0.05
N LYS A 164 -14.95 5.80 0.06
CA LYS A 164 -15.19 5.00 1.27
C LYS A 164 -14.02 5.07 2.26
N VAL A 165 -12.81 5.01 1.74
CA VAL A 165 -11.60 5.17 2.57
C VAL A 165 -11.61 6.54 3.24
N LEU A 166 -11.89 7.60 2.48
CA LEU A 166 -11.94 8.97 3.00
C LEU A 166 -13.07 9.18 4.00
N GLU A 167 -14.24 8.60 3.76
CA GLU A 167 -15.34 8.65 4.72
C GLU A 167 -14.90 8.06 6.07
N ALA A 168 -14.25 6.89 6.05
CA ALA A 168 -13.73 6.26 7.26
C ALA A 168 -12.65 7.14 7.95
N CYS A 169 -11.74 7.69 7.17
CA CYS A 169 -10.68 8.58 7.67
C CYS A 169 -11.28 9.87 8.26
N SER A 170 -12.26 10.49 7.60
CA SER A 170 -12.97 11.68 8.12
C SER A 170 -13.64 11.40 9.45
N GLN A 171 -14.23 10.21 9.61
CA GLN A 171 -14.88 9.81 10.86
C GLN A 171 -13.87 9.64 12.01
N LEU A 172 -12.64 9.20 11.71
CA LEU A 172 -11.57 9.01 12.70
C LEU A 172 -10.90 10.32 13.09
N THR A 173 -10.66 11.20 12.13
CA THR A 173 -9.94 12.47 12.35
C THR A 173 -10.85 13.61 12.76
N GLY A 174 -12.16 13.50 12.53
CA GLY A 174 -13.11 14.60 12.70
C GLY A 174 -12.99 15.70 11.63
N VAL A 175 -12.12 15.52 10.63
CA VAL A 175 -11.93 16.47 9.54
C VAL A 175 -12.82 16.08 8.36
N ALA A 176 -13.66 17.00 7.91
CA ALA A 176 -14.48 16.78 6.72
C ALA A 176 -13.61 16.77 5.46
N LEU A 177 -13.41 15.61 4.87
CA LEU A 177 -12.69 15.43 3.62
C LEU A 177 -13.69 15.51 2.46
N SER A 178 -13.53 16.52 1.62
CA SER A 178 -14.38 16.70 0.44
C SER A 178 -13.73 16.12 -0.82
N LYS A 179 -14.54 15.86 -1.86
CA LYS A 179 -14.02 15.48 -3.19
C LYS A 179 -13.03 16.50 -3.76
N GLY A 180 -13.19 17.79 -3.42
CA GLY A 180 -12.26 18.84 -3.81
C GLY A 180 -10.90 18.72 -3.14
N THR A 181 -10.84 18.26 -1.89
CA THR A 181 -9.59 17.98 -1.17
C THR A 181 -8.84 16.83 -1.82
N LEU A 182 -9.57 15.80 -2.28
CA LEU A 182 -8.99 14.67 -3.03
C LEU A 182 -8.41 15.08 -4.38
N ALA A 183 -9.18 15.84 -5.17
CA ALA A 183 -8.73 16.26 -6.48
C ALA A 183 -7.43 17.10 -6.37
N LYS A 184 -7.36 17.99 -5.38
CA LYS A 184 -6.18 18.82 -5.12
C LYS A 184 -4.98 18.00 -4.68
N ALA A 185 -5.19 17.04 -3.82
CA ALA A 185 -4.13 16.18 -3.35
C ALA A 185 -3.66 15.19 -4.45
N GLN A 186 -4.56 14.71 -5.30
CA GLN A 186 -4.19 13.94 -6.48
C GLN A 186 -3.33 14.77 -7.45
N GLU A 187 -3.68 16.03 -7.68
CA GLU A 187 -2.91 16.95 -8.53
C GLU A 187 -1.52 17.24 -7.94
N GLU A 188 -1.43 17.44 -6.62
CA GLU A 188 -0.16 17.61 -5.91
C GLU A 188 0.71 16.37 -6.01
N HIS A 189 0.12 15.18 -5.82
CA HIS A 189 0.79 13.90 -5.98
C HIS A 189 1.31 13.69 -7.41
N ASP A 190 0.48 13.92 -8.43
CA ASP A 190 0.87 13.76 -9.82
C ASP A 190 2.00 14.72 -10.21
N THR A 191 1.95 15.94 -9.68
CA THR A 191 3.01 16.94 -9.85
C THR A 191 4.33 16.52 -9.20
N LEU A 192 4.26 15.96 -7.99
CA LEU A 192 5.44 15.46 -7.28
C LEU A 192 6.05 14.26 -8.02
N HIS A 193 5.22 13.33 -8.45
CA HIS A 193 5.63 12.14 -9.20
C HIS A 193 6.33 12.51 -10.53
N GLN A 194 5.80 13.49 -11.26
CA GLN A 194 6.44 14.01 -12.48
C GLN A 194 7.82 14.63 -12.20
N LYS A 195 7.95 15.40 -11.10
CA LYS A 195 9.23 16.00 -10.69
C LYS A 195 10.26 14.92 -10.33
N MET A 196 9.84 13.86 -9.67
CA MET A 196 10.72 12.75 -9.29
C MET A 196 11.17 11.94 -10.51
N GLN A 197 10.30 11.64 -11.45
CA GLN A 197 10.65 11.00 -12.71
C GLN A 197 11.65 11.84 -13.53
N ALA A 198 11.43 13.15 -13.62
CA ALA A 198 12.36 14.05 -14.30
C ALA A 198 13.74 14.11 -13.63
N SER A 199 13.81 13.97 -12.30
CA SER A 199 15.06 13.93 -11.54
C SER A 199 15.83 12.61 -11.72
N SER A 200 15.14 11.48 -11.78
CA SER A 200 15.73 10.16 -12.00
C SER A 200 16.30 10.04 -13.42
N THR A 201 15.59 10.56 -14.41
CA THR A 201 16.07 10.59 -15.81
C THR A 201 17.33 11.45 -15.96
N LYS A 202 17.43 12.57 -15.26
CA LYS A 202 18.64 13.41 -15.24
C LYS A 202 19.84 12.70 -14.59
N ARG A 203 19.62 11.91 -13.52
CA ARG A 203 20.70 11.15 -12.88
C ARG A 203 21.23 10.03 -13.79
N GLN A 204 20.37 9.32 -14.50
CA GLN A 204 20.76 8.30 -15.46
C GLN A 204 21.52 8.90 -16.67
N ALA A 205 21.08 10.04 -17.17
CA ALA A 205 21.80 10.74 -18.27
C ALA A 205 23.18 11.23 -17.83
N GLY A 206 23.34 11.72 -16.60
CA GLY A 206 24.62 12.17 -16.04
C GLY A 206 25.60 11.00 -15.79
N ALA A 207 25.12 9.83 -15.40
CA ALA A 207 25.95 8.65 -15.18
C ALA A 207 26.54 8.08 -16.49
N ASN A 208 25.78 8.16 -17.58
CA ASN A 208 26.24 7.68 -18.89
C ASN A 208 27.27 8.61 -19.54
N THR A 209 27.34 9.89 -19.15
CA THR A 209 28.32 10.84 -19.71
C THR A 209 29.69 10.75 -19.05
N SER A 210 29.79 10.22 -17.84
CA SER A 210 31.06 10.08 -17.11
C SER A 210 31.88 8.83 -17.48
N CYS A 211 31.33 7.91 -18.26
CA CYS A 211 32.00 6.64 -18.64
C CYS A 211 32.70 6.70 -19.99
N SER A 212 32.64 7.83 -20.73
CA SER A 212 33.20 7.93 -22.08
C SER A 212 34.52 8.73 -22.21
N THR A 213 35.14 9.15 -21.08
CA THR A 213 36.43 9.87 -21.12
C THR A 213 37.52 9.11 -20.35
N GLY A 214 37.96 8.01 -20.91
CA GLY A 214 39.03 7.20 -20.28
C GLY A 214 39.66 6.20 -21.23
N THR A 215 40.07 6.63 -22.43
CA THR A 215 41.04 5.88 -23.23
C THR A 215 41.78 6.85 -24.14
N SER A 216 42.93 7.23 -23.72
CA SER A 216 44.01 7.67 -24.56
C SER A 216 45.33 7.32 -23.87
#